data_5c1af2835420197535d907d1c9831e0f
#
_entry.id   5c1af2835420197535d907d1c9831e0f
#
_cell.length_a   1.000
_cell.length_b   1.000
_cell.length_c   1.000
_cell.angle_alpha   90.00
_cell.angle_beta   90.00
_cell.angle_gamma   90.00
#
_symmetry.space_group_name_H-M   'P 1'
#
loop_
_entity.id
_entity.type
_entity.pdbx_description
1 polymer ?
#
loop_
_entity_poly.entity_id
_entity_poly.type
_entity_poly.pdbx_seq_one_letter_code
_entity_poly.pdbx_strand_id
1 'polypeptide(L)'
;MTDKTADLAGPGIGDYGKLSKELPEDYQSLLPPMERMKAVFAIKNYIEANLCKELNLQMVQVPLIVDKASGVNDYLDRDGSRTPVEFPCGLGLDTPIQAQIVQAATKWKRMALSQFGCKVGEGICTDMRAVRKDYFLDHDHSAYVDQWDWELVMTREERTINFLKDIVTRIWEVIRGAGAMVQEMYPQLKTSRYPDFPKELAFLHAEEILDFYPDLPRQQRETRILLEHAPAVFIIGIGWPLKDGYPHEMRAADYDDWVIESIVKSGEQYHVG
;
A
#
# COMPACT_ATOMS: atom_id res chain seq x y z
N MET A 1 -11.08 -21.73 21.03
CA MET A 1 -11.44 -20.43 20.40
C MET A 1 -10.15 -19.64 20.36
N THR A 2 -9.52 -19.55 19.23
CA THR A 2 -8.38 -18.65 19.01
C THR A 2 -8.90 -17.22 19.14
N ASP A 3 -8.20 -16.39 19.89
CA ASP A 3 -8.55 -14.99 20.07
C ASP A 3 -8.41 -14.26 18.74
N LYS A 4 -9.53 -14.12 18.02
CA LYS A 4 -9.58 -13.42 16.73
C LYS A 4 -9.22 -11.92 16.84
N THR A 5 -9.22 -11.36 18.06
CA THR A 5 -8.88 -9.95 18.28
C THR A 5 -7.38 -9.69 18.18
N ALA A 6 -6.53 -10.65 18.52
CA ALA A 6 -5.08 -10.54 18.40
C ALA A 6 -4.63 -10.44 16.92
N ASP A 7 -5.39 -11.06 16.01
CA ASP A 7 -5.13 -11.06 14.57
C ASP A 7 -5.48 -9.72 13.89
N LEU A 8 -6.41 -8.97 14.49
CA LEU A 8 -6.87 -7.67 13.97
C LEU A 8 -5.93 -6.51 14.34
N ALA A 9 -5.17 -6.68 15.42
CA ALA A 9 -4.24 -5.66 15.88
C ALA A 9 -2.90 -5.65 15.13
N GLY A 10 -2.69 -6.63 14.23
CA GLY A 10 -1.35 -6.91 13.71
C GLY A 10 -0.43 -7.46 14.82
N PRO A 11 0.83 -7.77 14.52
CA PRO A 11 1.77 -8.21 15.54
C PRO A 11 1.93 -7.11 16.60
N GLY A 12 1.70 -7.45 17.87
CA GLY A 12 1.93 -6.55 19.00
C GLY A 12 3.41 -6.12 19.07
N ILE A 13 3.66 -4.97 19.71
CA ILE A 13 5.05 -4.44 19.87
C ILE A 13 6.01 -5.51 20.43
N GLY A 14 5.52 -6.44 21.29
CA GLY A 14 6.30 -7.55 21.81
C GLY A 14 6.66 -8.65 20.80
N ASP A 15 6.01 -8.70 19.66
CA ASP A 15 6.21 -9.74 18.65
C ASP A 15 7.23 -9.34 17.58
N TYR A 16 7.60 -8.07 17.47
CA TYR A 16 8.59 -7.57 16.50
C TYR A 16 9.96 -8.26 16.58
N GLY A 17 10.33 -8.75 17.73
CA GLY A 17 11.56 -9.53 17.90
C GLY A 17 11.52 -10.95 17.36
N LYS A 18 10.31 -11.47 17.06
CA LYS A 18 10.09 -12.84 16.60
C LYS A 18 9.95 -12.94 15.08
N LEU A 19 9.75 -11.82 14.39
CA LEU A 19 9.66 -11.80 12.93
C LEU A 19 11.06 -11.92 12.36
N SER A 20 11.23 -12.85 11.42
CA SER A 20 12.51 -12.99 10.71
C SER A 20 12.75 -11.72 9.89
N LYS A 21 13.88 -11.08 10.13
CA LYS A 21 14.37 -9.91 9.38
C LYS A 21 15.32 -10.31 8.27
N GLU A 22 15.60 -11.58 8.17
CA GLU A 22 16.61 -12.12 7.27
C GLU A 22 15.95 -12.46 5.93
N LEU A 23 16.68 -12.16 4.87
CA LEU A 23 16.34 -12.70 3.56
C LEU A 23 16.50 -14.24 3.61
N PRO A 24 15.73 -15.00 2.82
CA PRO A 24 15.95 -16.42 2.68
C PRO A 24 17.44 -16.71 2.38
N GLU A 25 18.03 -17.74 3.00
CA GLU A 25 19.46 -18.06 2.88
C GLU A 25 19.90 -18.25 1.43
N ASP A 26 19.00 -18.73 0.56
CA ASP A 26 19.25 -18.95 -0.85
C ASP A 26 18.88 -17.76 -1.74
N TYR A 27 18.47 -16.62 -1.15
CA TYR A 27 18.11 -15.44 -1.92
C TYR A 27 19.31 -14.85 -2.64
N GLN A 28 19.17 -14.75 -3.96
CA GLN A 28 20.10 -14.03 -4.83
C GLN A 28 19.32 -13.08 -5.74
N SER A 29 19.76 -11.83 -5.74
CA SER A 29 19.20 -10.84 -6.68
C SER A 29 19.56 -11.23 -8.12
N LEU A 30 18.57 -11.24 -9.00
CA LEU A 30 18.79 -11.49 -10.43
C LEU A 30 19.47 -10.31 -11.14
N LEU A 31 19.48 -9.15 -10.52
CA LEU A 31 20.13 -7.95 -11.06
C LEU A 31 21.30 -7.51 -10.19
N PRO A 32 22.43 -7.16 -10.81
CA PRO A 32 23.52 -6.45 -10.10
C PRO A 32 23.01 -5.17 -9.43
N PRO A 33 23.66 -4.68 -8.37
CA PRO A 33 23.15 -3.53 -7.59
C PRO A 33 22.80 -2.30 -8.44
N MET A 34 23.66 -1.90 -9.36
CA MET A 34 23.42 -0.72 -10.21
C MET A 34 22.24 -0.96 -11.19
N GLU A 35 22.12 -2.14 -11.76
CA GLU A 35 21.02 -2.47 -12.67
C GLU A 35 19.69 -2.55 -11.91
N ARG A 36 19.69 -3.03 -10.67
CA ARG A 36 18.52 -2.99 -9.80
C ARG A 36 18.07 -1.55 -9.53
N MET A 37 19.01 -0.62 -9.24
CA MET A 37 18.67 0.79 -9.04
C MET A 37 18.09 1.43 -10.31
N LYS A 38 18.64 1.10 -11.49
CA LYS A 38 18.09 1.57 -12.77
C LYS A 38 16.69 1.00 -13.03
N ALA A 39 16.45 -0.28 -12.71
CA ALA A 39 15.14 -0.90 -12.86
C ALA A 39 14.10 -0.23 -11.95
N VAL A 40 14.42 0.00 -10.66
CA VAL A 40 13.54 0.73 -9.73
C VAL A 40 13.21 2.13 -10.25
N PHE A 41 14.21 2.87 -10.72
CA PHE A 41 14.01 4.21 -11.28
C PHE A 41 13.12 4.18 -12.54
N ALA A 42 13.32 3.20 -13.41
CA ALA A 42 12.51 3.04 -14.62
C ALA A 42 11.04 2.72 -14.28
N ILE A 43 10.80 1.81 -13.31
CA ILE A 43 9.46 1.48 -12.83
C ILE A 43 8.78 2.73 -12.24
N LYS A 44 9.48 3.47 -11.38
CA LYS A 44 8.91 4.68 -10.76
C LYS A 44 8.49 5.70 -11.82
N ASN A 45 9.35 6.02 -12.76
CA ASN A 45 9.02 6.96 -13.83
C ASN A 45 7.88 6.48 -14.73
N TYR A 46 7.86 5.18 -15.05
CA TYR A 46 6.80 4.61 -15.88
C TYR A 46 5.43 4.73 -15.21
N ILE A 47 5.34 4.29 -13.94
CA ILE A 47 4.08 4.32 -13.20
C ILE A 47 3.62 5.76 -13.00
N GLU A 48 4.50 6.67 -12.57
CA GLU A 48 4.18 8.07 -12.37
C GLU A 48 3.56 8.70 -13.63
N ALA A 49 4.24 8.55 -14.77
CA ALA A 49 3.78 9.14 -16.02
C ALA A 49 2.44 8.55 -16.50
N ASN A 50 2.30 7.22 -16.44
CA ASN A 50 1.13 6.55 -16.96
C ASN A 50 -0.07 6.64 -16.01
N LEU A 51 0.15 6.59 -14.69
CA LEU A 51 -0.91 6.80 -13.69
C LEU A 51 -1.53 8.20 -13.81
N CYS A 52 -0.67 9.23 -13.92
CA CYS A 52 -1.13 10.60 -14.13
C CYS A 52 -1.94 10.75 -15.41
N LYS A 53 -1.52 10.12 -16.48
CA LYS A 53 -2.23 10.14 -17.77
C LYS A 53 -3.57 9.42 -17.68
N GLU A 54 -3.58 8.20 -17.11
CA GLU A 54 -4.78 7.37 -17.05
C GLU A 54 -5.88 7.95 -16.15
N LEU A 55 -5.51 8.55 -15.04
CA LEU A 55 -6.46 9.09 -14.06
C LEU A 55 -6.63 10.61 -14.14
N ASN A 56 -6.05 11.28 -15.14
CA ASN A 56 -6.09 12.75 -15.28
C ASN A 56 -5.57 13.47 -14.02
N LEU A 57 -4.37 13.09 -13.57
CA LEU A 57 -3.75 13.63 -12.37
C LEU A 57 -2.61 14.58 -12.73
N GLN A 58 -2.46 15.64 -11.92
CA GLN A 58 -1.31 16.52 -11.98
C GLN A 58 -0.26 16.12 -10.94
N MET A 59 0.99 15.92 -11.36
CA MET A 59 2.09 15.74 -10.40
C MET A 59 2.31 16.99 -9.57
N VAL A 60 2.37 16.81 -8.26
CA VAL A 60 2.64 17.88 -7.29
C VAL A 60 3.59 17.37 -6.20
N GLN A 61 4.29 18.29 -5.54
CA GLN A 61 5.11 17.94 -4.38
C GLN A 61 4.29 17.95 -3.11
N VAL A 62 4.47 16.93 -2.29
CA VAL A 62 3.87 16.81 -0.97
C VAL A 62 4.93 17.13 0.10
N PRO A 63 4.59 17.79 1.21
CA PRO A 63 5.52 18.02 2.28
C PRO A 63 5.92 16.70 2.96
N LEU A 64 7.22 16.51 3.19
CA LEU A 64 7.75 15.43 4.02
C LEU A 64 7.63 15.75 5.52
N ILE A 65 7.72 17.03 5.85
CA ILE A 65 7.70 17.55 7.22
C ILE A 65 6.55 18.53 7.35
N VAL A 66 5.75 18.37 8.38
CA VAL A 66 4.60 19.21 8.67
C VAL A 66 4.64 19.69 10.12
N ASP A 67 4.02 20.85 10.38
CA ASP A 67 3.77 21.31 11.75
C ASP A 67 2.73 20.40 12.39
N LYS A 68 3.03 19.88 13.59
CA LYS A 68 2.10 19.07 14.38
C LYS A 68 0.77 19.79 14.62
N ALA A 69 0.82 21.10 14.86
CA ALA A 69 -0.37 21.93 15.13
C ALA A 69 -1.29 22.02 13.91
N SER A 70 -0.79 21.80 12.69
CA SER A 70 -1.61 21.80 11.47
C SER A 70 -2.60 20.63 11.42
N GLY A 71 -2.32 19.53 12.09
CA GLY A 71 -3.14 18.32 12.10
C GLY A 71 -3.22 17.58 10.74
N VAL A 72 -2.39 17.96 9.76
CA VAL A 72 -2.45 17.38 8.40
C VAL A 72 -1.76 16.04 8.26
N ASN A 73 -0.94 15.63 9.25
CA ASN A 73 -0.36 14.28 9.25
C ASN A 73 -1.45 13.25 9.48
N ASP A 74 -1.39 12.14 8.76
CA ASP A 74 -2.34 11.05 8.92
C ASP A 74 -1.99 10.16 10.11
N TYR A 75 -3.03 9.63 10.75
CA TYR A 75 -2.91 8.50 11.67
C TYR A 75 -3.19 7.23 10.90
N LEU A 76 -2.30 6.24 11.00
CA LEU A 76 -2.43 5.00 10.23
C LEU A 76 -3.42 4.03 10.86
N ASP A 77 -3.55 4.05 12.19
CA ASP A 77 -4.45 3.19 12.93
C ASP A 77 -5.53 3.99 13.65
N ARG A 78 -6.71 3.37 13.81
CA ARG A 78 -7.85 4.00 14.51
C ARG A 78 -7.56 4.29 15.98
N ASP A 79 -6.74 3.46 16.63
CA ASP A 79 -6.39 3.56 18.04
C ASP A 79 -5.25 4.55 18.32
N GLY A 80 -4.59 5.07 17.27
CA GLY A 80 -3.46 5.98 17.41
C GLY A 80 -2.20 5.33 17.97
N SER A 81 -2.08 4.00 17.92
CA SER A 81 -0.93 3.25 18.44
C SER A 81 0.37 3.56 17.73
N ARG A 82 0.28 3.91 16.44
CA ARG A 82 1.43 4.27 15.62
C ARG A 82 1.61 5.78 15.57
N THR A 83 2.70 6.27 16.15
CA THR A 83 2.98 7.69 16.30
C THR A 83 4.00 8.17 15.26
N PRO A 84 3.91 9.41 14.75
CA PRO A 84 4.90 9.97 13.85
C PRO A 84 6.24 10.20 14.54
N VAL A 85 7.30 10.37 13.76
CA VAL A 85 8.56 10.93 14.23
C VAL A 85 8.35 12.41 14.47
N GLU A 86 8.62 12.88 15.68
CA GLU A 86 8.47 14.29 16.09
C GLU A 86 9.82 14.88 16.51
N PHE A 87 10.02 16.15 16.19
CA PHE A 87 11.20 16.90 16.60
C PHE A 87 10.93 18.42 16.64
N PRO A 88 11.63 19.16 17.52
CA PRO A 88 11.53 20.60 17.52
C PRO A 88 12.23 21.18 16.29
N CYS A 89 11.63 22.22 15.70
CA CYS A 89 12.14 22.90 14.51
C CYS A 89 12.06 24.40 14.68
N GLY A 90 12.90 25.18 13.98
CA GLY A 90 12.86 26.64 14.00
C GLY A 90 13.83 27.23 15.02
N LEU A 91 15.12 26.89 14.92
CA LEU A 91 16.16 27.56 15.69
C LEU A 91 16.13 29.08 15.47
N GLY A 92 16.05 29.84 16.56
CA GLY A 92 15.93 31.31 16.52
C GLY A 92 14.48 31.84 16.50
N LEU A 93 13.48 30.98 16.52
CA LEU A 93 12.10 31.40 16.81
C LEU A 93 11.90 31.54 18.32
N ASP A 94 11.07 32.51 18.72
CA ASP A 94 10.68 32.71 20.13
C ASP A 94 9.98 31.45 20.69
N THR A 95 9.23 30.77 19.85
CA THR A 95 8.58 29.50 20.17
C THR A 95 8.93 28.48 19.08
N PRO A 96 9.69 27.41 19.39
CA PRO A 96 9.97 26.34 18.44
C PRO A 96 8.68 25.65 17.96
N ILE A 97 8.64 25.32 16.68
CA ILE A 97 7.56 24.53 16.07
C ILE A 97 7.83 23.06 16.36
N GLN A 98 6.81 22.34 16.78
CA GLN A 98 6.89 20.89 16.87
C GLN A 98 6.57 20.29 15.49
N ALA A 99 7.59 19.83 14.80
CA ALA A 99 7.48 19.24 13.49
C ALA A 99 7.24 17.72 13.58
N GLN A 100 6.59 17.19 12.55
CA GLN A 100 6.39 15.75 12.35
C GLN A 100 6.85 15.34 10.95
N ILE A 101 7.48 14.18 10.84
CA ILE A 101 7.62 13.51 9.54
C ILE A 101 6.29 12.82 9.23
N VAL A 102 5.80 12.96 8.00
CA VAL A 102 4.52 12.38 7.61
C VAL A 102 4.56 10.85 7.64
N GLN A 103 3.45 10.24 8.03
CA GLN A 103 3.20 8.78 7.93
C GLN A 103 2.42 8.44 6.66
N ALA A 104 1.58 9.36 6.21
CA ALA A 104 0.87 9.40 4.94
C ALA A 104 0.44 10.84 4.67
N ALA A 105 -0.04 11.13 3.47
CA ALA A 105 -0.38 12.50 3.05
C ALA A 105 -1.82 12.65 2.55
N THR A 106 -2.72 11.78 2.94
CA THR A 106 -4.12 11.76 2.47
C THR A 106 -4.86 13.04 2.85
N LYS A 107 -4.77 13.47 4.11
CA LYS A 107 -5.41 14.72 4.56
C LYS A 107 -4.87 15.92 3.79
N TRP A 108 -3.54 16.00 3.64
CA TRP A 108 -2.92 17.09 2.91
C TRP A 108 -3.40 17.13 1.46
N LYS A 109 -3.41 15.98 0.77
CA LYS A 109 -3.85 15.90 -0.63
C LYS A 109 -5.32 16.33 -0.79
N ARG A 110 -6.21 15.88 0.09
CA ARG A 110 -7.63 16.29 0.07
C ARG A 110 -7.79 17.81 0.23
N MET A 111 -7.00 18.44 1.10
CA MET A 111 -6.97 19.90 1.22
C MET A 111 -6.40 20.55 -0.04
N ALA A 112 -5.32 20.00 -0.58
CA ALA A 112 -4.64 20.49 -1.78
C ALA A 112 -5.55 20.46 -3.02
N LEU A 113 -6.36 19.42 -3.20
CA LEU A 113 -7.37 19.38 -4.29
C LEU A 113 -8.25 20.62 -4.32
N SER A 114 -8.75 21.03 -3.15
CA SER A 114 -9.58 22.25 -3.03
C SER A 114 -8.76 23.51 -3.29
N GLN A 115 -7.55 23.60 -2.74
CA GLN A 115 -6.67 24.77 -2.91
C GLN A 115 -6.21 24.95 -4.35
N PHE A 116 -5.99 23.87 -5.07
CA PHE A 116 -5.58 23.88 -6.47
C PHE A 116 -6.76 24.01 -7.44
N GLY A 117 -8.00 23.99 -6.93
CA GLY A 117 -9.21 24.15 -7.73
C GLY A 117 -9.51 22.98 -8.65
N CYS A 118 -9.08 21.76 -8.27
CA CYS A 118 -9.36 20.55 -9.02
C CYS A 118 -10.87 20.30 -9.13
N LYS A 119 -11.31 19.95 -10.33
CA LYS A 119 -12.70 19.66 -10.64
C LYS A 119 -12.97 18.15 -10.63
N VAL A 120 -14.23 17.77 -10.70
CA VAL A 120 -14.61 16.37 -10.86
C VAL A 120 -13.92 15.75 -12.08
N GLY A 121 -13.30 14.59 -11.89
CA GLY A 121 -12.48 13.90 -12.88
C GLY A 121 -11.05 14.42 -13.00
N GLU A 122 -10.65 15.37 -12.16
CA GLU A 122 -9.27 15.85 -12.03
C GLU A 122 -8.70 15.48 -10.66
N GLY A 123 -7.38 15.34 -10.57
CA GLY A 123 -6.74 14.98 -9.32
C GLY A 123 -5.26 15.33 -9.28
N ILE A 124 -4.61 14.90 -8.21
CA ILE A 124 -3.18 15.09 -7.98
C ILE A 124 -2.50 13.75 -7.69
N CYS A 125 -1.26 13.63 -8.10
CA CYS A 125 -0.37 12.52 -7.76
C CYS A 125 0.92 13.07 -7.13
N THR A 126 1.50 12.34 -6.21
CA THR A 126 2.74 12.71 -5.52
C THR A 126 3.71 11.53 -5.47
N ASP A 127 5.00 11.80 -5.51
CA ASP A 127 6.03 10.87 -5.02
C ASP A 127 6.13 11.07 -3.49
N MET A 128 5.16 10.51 -2.76
CA MET A 128 5.08 10.68 -1.32
C MET A 128 6.14 9.85 -0.62
N ARG A 129 6.86 10.46 0.32
CA ARG A 129 7.85 9.82 1.18
C ARG A 129 7.42 9.94 2.62
N ALA A 130 7.55 8.85 3.37
CA ALA A 130 7.08 8.77 4.75
C ALA A 130 8.03 7.98 5.63
N VAL A 131 7.92 8.19 6.95
CA VAL A 131 8.60 7.36 7.94
C VAL A 131 7.57 6.79 8.90
N ARG A 132 7.55 5.46 9.00
CA ARG A 132 6.66 4.68 9.86
C ARG A 132 7.49 3.95 10.91
N LYS A 133 7.90 4.67 11.97
CA LYS A 133 8.84 4.19 12.97
C LYS A 133 8.32 3.03 13.84
N ASP A 134 7.00 2.97 14.04
CA ASP A 134 6.33 1.99 14.89
C ASP A 134 5.76 0.80 14.07
N TYR A 135 6.29 0.58 12.86
CA TYR A 135 6.00 -0.60 12.04
C TYR A 135 6.98 -1.73 12.35
N PHE A 136 6.54 -2.99 12.18
CA PHE A 136 7.47 -4.11 12.18
C PHE A 136 8.36 -4.04 10.94
N LEU A 137 9.59 -4.51 11.09
CA LEU A 137 10.58 -4.51 10.01
C LEU A 137 10.94 -5.95 9.70
N ASP A 138 10.85 -6.31 8.43
CA ASP A 138 11.24 -7.61 7.91
C ASP A 138 11.81 -7.48 6.49
N HIS A 139 11.83 -8.58 5.72
CA HIS A 139 12.45 -8.58 4.39
C HIS A 139 11.69 -7.73 3.35
N ASP A 140 10.41 -7.44 3.57
CA ASP A 140 9.54 -6.65 2.69
C ASP A 140 8.95 -5.40 3.35
N HIS A 141 9.21 -5.15 4.64
CA HIS A 141 8.78 -3.95 5.34
C HIS A 141 9.94 -3.08 5.79
N SER A 142 9.91 -1.81 5.43
CA SER A 142 10.88 -0.79 5.82
C SER A 142 10.20 0.33 6.61
N ALA A 143 10.95 0.95 7.53
CA ALA A 143 10.49 2.18 8.19
C ALA A 143 10.36 3.36 7.21
N TYR A 144 11.13 3.34 6.13
CA TYR A 144 10.99 4.29 5.02
C TYR A 144 10.03 3.73 3.98
N VAL A 145 9.06 4.54 3.58
CA VAL A 145 8.07 4.22 2.56
C VAL A 145 8.04 5.33 1.53
N ASP A 146 8.02 4.98 0.25
CA ASP A 146 7.64 5.89 -0.81
C ASP A 146 6.46 5.31 -1.62
N GLN A 147 5.56 6.18 -2.08
CA GLN A 147 4.32 5.77 -2.73
C GLN A 147 3.99 6.70 -3.88
N TRP A 148 3.48 6.17 -4.99
CA TRP A 148 2.68 6.94 -5.94
C TRP A 148 1.33 7.21 -5.30
N ASP A 149 1.27 8.27 -4.53
CA ASP A 149 0.13 8.58 -3.69
C ASP A 149 -0.75 9.61 -4.39
N TRP A 150 -2.01 9.32 -4.62
CA TRP A 150 -2.89 10.13 -5.45
C TRP A 150 -4.27 10.34 -4.82
N GLU A 151 -4.94 11.38 -5.26
CA GLU A 151 -6.34 11.69 -4.94
C GLU A 151 -7.05 12.19 -6.19
N LEU A 152 -8.26 11.71 -6.43
CA LEU A 152 -9.11 12.07 -7.56
C LEU A 152 -10.42 12.66 -7.04
N VAL A 153 -10.87 13.78 -7.63
CA VAL A 153 -12.17 14.38 -7.30
C VAL A 153 -13.28 13.63 -8.01
N MET A 154 -14.24 13.14 -7.26
CA MET A 154 -15.45 12.48 -7.79
C MET A 154 -16.71 13.09 -7.17
N THR A 155 -17.85 12.92 -7.80
CA THR A 155 -19.16 13.28 -7.22
C THR A 155 -19.57 12.23 -6.19
N ARG A 156 -20.59 12.57 -5.39
CA ARG A 156 -21.15 11.61 -4.43
C ARG A 156 -21.86 10.45 -5.15
N GLU A 157 -22.46 10.72 -6.27
CA GLU A 157 -23.19 9.74 -7.11
C GLU A 157 -22.23 8.75 -7.77
N GLU A 158 -21.00 9.18 -8.08
CA GLU A 158 -19.94 8.31 -8.61
C GLU A 158 -19.35 7.37 -7.56
N ARG A 159 -19.60 7.59 -6.26
CA ARG A 159 -19.10 6.71 -5.20
C ARG A 159 -19.84 5.36 -5.21
N THR A 160 -19.51 4.54 -6.19
CA THR A 160 -20.09 3.21 -6.44
C THR A 160 -19.02 2.15 -6.62
N ILE A 161 -19.39 0.88 -6.41
CA ILE A 161 -18.50 -0.26 -6.68
C ILE A 161 -18.05 -0.31 -8.14
N ASN A 162 -18.90 0.09 -9.07
CA ASN A 162 -18.56 0.09 -10.49
C ASN A 162 -17.49 1.15 -10.79
N PHE A 163 -17.60 2.34 -10.21
CA PHE A 163 -16.57 3.37 -10.34
C PHE A 163 -15.24 2.93 -9.71
N LEU A 164 -15.28 2.33 -8.50
CA LEU A 164 -14.11 1.76 -7.87
C LEU A 164 -13.42 0.73 -8.77
N LYS A 165 -14.18 -0.23 -9.32
CA LYS A 165 -13.65 -1.26 -10.21
C LYS A 165 -13.04 -0.69 -11.49
N ASP A 166 -13.63 0.36 -12.06
CA ASP A 166 -13.07 1.05 -13.23
C ASP A 166 -11.71 1.67 -12.92
N ILE A 167 -11.64 2.48 -11.86
CA ILE A 167 -10.39 3.12 -11.43
C ILE A 167 -9.31 2.08 -11.13
N VAL A 168 -9.65 1.05 -10.37
CA VAL A 168 -8.73 -0.04 -10.00
C VAL A 168 -8.23 -0.80 -11.23
N THR A 169 -9.10 -1.09 -12.19
CA THR A 169 -8.70 -1.77 -13.44
C THR A 169 -7.72 -0.92 -14.25
N ARG A 170 -7.94 0.38 -14.34
CA ARG A 170 -7.04 1.31 -15.03
C ARG A 170 -5.66 1.38 -14.35
N ILE A 171 -5.62 1.40 -13.01
CA ILE A 171 -4.36 1.33 -12.26
C ILE A 171 -3.67 -0.02 -12.52
N TRP A 172 -4.43 -1.11 -12.53
CA TRP A 172 -3.90 -2.45 -12.79
C TRP A 172 -3.20 -2.54 -14.15
N GLU A 173 -3.76 -1.95 -15.18
CA GLU A 173 -3.12 -1.90 -16.51
C GLU A 173 -1.79 -1.12 -16.47
N VAL A 174 -1.70 -0.05 -15.69
CA VAL A 174 -0.43 0.68 -15.49
C VAL A 174 0.61 -0.21 -14.79
N ILE A 175 0.22 -0.92 -13.73
CA ILE A 175 1.11 -1.85 -13.00
C ILE A 175 1.60 -2.96 -13.92
N ARG A 176 0.70 -3.58 -14.68
CA ARG A 176 1.04 -4.62 -15.66
C ARG A 176 2.01 -4.11 -16.73
N GLY A 177 1.76 -2.90 -17.22
CA GLY A 177 2.65 -2.24 -18.18
C GLY A 177 4.05 -2.01 -17.62
N ALA A 178 4.18 -1.62 -16.36
CA ALA A 178 5.47 -1.46 -15.69
C ALA A 178 6.20 -2.81 -15.55
N GLY A 179 5.48 -3.88 -15.19
CA GLY A 179 6.02 -5.24 -15.14
C GLY A 179 6.55 -5.70 -16.50
N ALA A 180 5.77 -5.54 -17.56
CA ALA A 180 6.18 -5.87 -18.92
C ALA A 180 7.41 -5.07 -19.38
N MET A 181 7.41 -3.76 -19.11
CA MET A 181 8.52 -2.86 -19.46
C MET A 181 9.84 -3.28 -18.78
N VAL A 182 9.79 -3.58 -17.47
CA VAL A 182 11.02 -3.95 -16.75
C VAL A 182 11.54 -5.32 -17.17
N GLN A 183 10.65 -6.26 -17.50
CA GLN A 183 11.04 -7.56 -18.06
C GLN A 183 11.59 -7.48 -19.47
N GLU A 184 11.17 -6.50 -20.27
CA GLU A 184 11.77 -6.22 -21.58
C GLU A 184 13.19 -5.63 -21.42
N MET A 185 13.37 -4.71 -20.47
CA MET A 185 14.69 -4.15 -20.15
C MET A 185 15.66 -5.21 -19.60
N TYR A 186 15.14 -6.16 -18.81
CA TYR A 186 15.91 -7.19 -18.11
C TYR A 186 15.28 -8.59 -18.30
N PRO A 187 15.53 -9.24 -19.45
CA PRO A 187 14.93 -10.53 -19.76
C PRO A 187 15.19 -11.64 -18.72
N GLN A 188 16.28 -11.54 -17.94
CA GLN A 188 16.57 -12.45 -16.84
C GLN A 188 15.54 -12.40 -15.69
N LEU A 189 14.67 -11.39 -15.64
CA LEU A 189 13.55 -11.32 -14.69
C LEU A 189 12.36 -12.20 -15.12
N LYS A 190 12.31 -12.67 -16.38
CA LYS A 190 11.28 -13.60 -16.85
C LYS A 190 11.53 -15.00 -16.31
N THR A 191 11.12 -15.24 -15.09
CA THR A 191 11.30 -16.52 -14.40
C THR A 191 10.01 -16.95 -13.71
N SER A 192 9.94 -18.20 -13.27
CA SER A 192 8.82 -18.66 -12.44
C SER A 192 8.73 -17.98 -11.09
N ARG A 193 9.81 -17.35 -10.63
CA ARG A 193 9.83 -16.53 -9.40
C ARG A 193 9.10 -15.18 -9.58
N TYR A 194 9.15 -14.64 -10.80
CA TYR A 194 8.52 -13.35 -11.15
C TYR A 194 7.66 -13.58 -12.40
N PRO A 195 6.50 -14.22 -12.25
CA PRO A 195 5.60 -14.47 -13.37
C PRO A 195 5.03 -13.17 -13.93
N ASP A 196 4.55 -13.21 -15.15
CA ASP A 196 3.80 -12.10 -15.72
C ASP A 196 2.55 -11.84 -14.87
N PHE A 197 2.24 -10.57 -14.63
CA PHE A 197 0.99 -10.22 -13.98
C PHE A 197 -0.22 -10.69 -14.80
N PRO A 198 -1.27 -11.26 -14.17
CA PRO A 198 -2.45 -11.71 -14.88
C PRO A 198 -3.13 -10.56 -15.61
N LYS A 199 -3.74 -10.87 -16.76
CA LYS A 199 -4.47 -9.86 -17.52
C LYS A 199 -5.66 -9.33 -16.73
N GLU A 200 -6.37 -10.20 -16.07
CA GLU A 200 -7.55 -9.87 -15.29
C GLU A 200 -7.22 -9.82 -13.80
N LEU A 201 -7.73 -8.81 -13.13
CA LEU A 201 -7.67 -8.68 -11.69
C LEU A 201 -8.97 -9.21 -11.10
N ALA A 202 -8.87 -10.09 -10.12
CA ALA A 202 -10.04 -10.55 -9.39
C ALA A 202 -10.49 -9.49 -8.37
N PHE A 203 -11.80 -9.33 -8.19
CA PHE A 203 -12.40 -8.49 -7.16
C PHE A 203 -13.19 -9.38 -6.21
N LEU A 204 -12.83 -9.35 -4.93
CA LEU A 204 -13.53 -10.10 -3.89
C LEU A 204 -13.93 -9.16 -2.75
N HIS A 205 -15.10 -9.38 -2.20
CA HIS A 205 -15.48 -8.72 -0.96
C HIS A 205 -14.90 -9.49 0.23
N ALA A 206 -14.50 -8.79 1.30
CA ALA A 206 -13.94 -9.40 2.49
C ALA A 206 -14.88 -10.47 3.13
N GLU A 207 -16.22 -10.31 2.96
CA GLU A 207 -17.21 -11.32 3.36
C GLU A 207 -17.06 -12.63 2.57
N GLU A 208 -16.79 -12.56 1.25
CA GLU A 208 -16.60 -13.76 0.43
C GLU A 208 -15.35 -14.51 0.86
N ILE A 209 -14.29 -13.77 1.21
CA ILE A 209 -13.04 -14.36 1.72
C ILE A 209 -13.28 -15.03 3.08
N LEU A 210 -14.07 -14.42 3.94
CA LEU A 210 -14.49 -15.04 5.21
C LEU A 210 -15.34 -16.29 4.98
N ASP A 211 -16.21 -16.29 3.97
CA ASP A 211 -17.03 -17.46 3.60
C ASP A 211 -16.20 -18.63 3.08
N PHE A 212 -15.19 -18.34 2.29
CA PHE A 212 -14.28 -19.39 1.80
C PHE A 212 -13.48 -20.03 2.94
N TYR A 213 -13.00 -19.23 3.90
CA TYR A 213 -12.08 -19.70 4.94
C TYR A 213 -12.47 -19.17 6.33
N PRO A 214 -13.62 -19.58 6.88
CA PRO A 214 -14.15 -19.01 8.14
C PRO A 214 -13.25 -19.29 9.36
N ASP A 215 -12.50 -20.38 9.34
CA ASP A 215 -11.69 -20.82 10.47
C ASP A 215 -10.22 -20.37 10.39
N LEU A 216 -9.82 -19.74 9.29
CA LEU A 216 -8.45 -19.26 9.12
C LEU A 216 -8.29 -17.82 9.62
N PRO A 217 -7.11 -17.45 10.17
CA PRO A 217 -6.71 -16.07 10.37
C PRO A 217 -6.67 -15.29 9.06
N ARG A 218 -6.83 -13.96 9.13
CA ARG A 218 -6.88 -13.07 7.96
C ARG A 218 -5.73 -13.28 6.97
N GLN A 219 -4.50 -13.20 7.43
CA GLN A 219 -3.32 -13.37 6.57
C GLN A 219 -3.30 -14.72 5.85
N GLN A 220 -3.72 -15.78 6.53
CA GLN A 220 -3.83 -17.10 5.92
C GLN A 220 -4.97 -17.18 4.91
N ARG A 221 -6.06 -16.43 5.11
CA ARG A 221 -7.15 -16.32 4.13
C ARG A 221 -6.65 -15.67 2.84
N GLU A 222 -5.94 -14.55 2.93
CA GLU A 222 -5.35 -13.86 1.77
C GLU A 222 -4.38 -14.77 1.02
N THR A 223 -3.47 -15.44 1.72
CA THR A 223 -2.57 -16.42 1.13
C THR A 223 -3.32 -17.51 0.39
N ARG A 224 -4.41 -18.05 0.97
CA ARG A 224 -5.22 -19.08 0.33
C ARG A 224 -5.92 -18.59 -0.93
N ILE A 225 -6.50 -17.37 -0.89
CA ILE A 225 -7.11 -16.75 -2.06
C ILE A 225 -6.11 -16.62 -3.20
N LEU A 226 -4.90 -16.15 -2.94
CA LEU A 226 -3.87 -16.00 -3.96
C LEU A 226 -3.43 -17.34 -4.56
N LEU A 227 -3.29 -18.37 -3.73
CA LEU A 227 -2.84 -19.69 -4.19
C LEU A 227 -3.92 -20.48 -4.91
N GLU A 228 -5.18 -20.32 -4.53
CA GLU A 228 -6.26 -21.23 -4.96
C GLU A 228 -7.25 -20.57 -5.94
N HIS A 229 -7.37 -19.24 -5.95
CA HIS A 229 -8.37 -18.55 -6.77
C HIS A 229 -7.77 -17.62 -7.82
N ALA A 230 -6.90 -16.70 -7.44
CA ALA A 230 -6.33 -15.76 -8.38
C ALA A 230 -5.01 -15.17 -7.86
N PRO A 231 -3.97 -15.06 -8.71
CA PRO A 231 -2.64 -14.56 -8.30
C PRO A 231 -2.61 -13.04 -8.04
N ALA A 232 -3.69 -12.33 -8.31
CA ALA A 232 -3.86 -10.93 -7.98
C ALA A 232 -5.33 -10.63 -7.67
N VAL A 233 -5.59 -10.02 -6.53
CA VAL A 233 -6.94 -9.75 -6.03
C VAL A 233 -7.02 -8.33 -5.51
N PHE A 234 -8.14 -7.65 -5.77
CA PHE A 234 -8.51 -6.43 -5.08
C PHE A 234 -9.61 -6.75 -4.07
N ILE A 235 -9.33 -6.50 -2.79
CA ILE A 235 -10.25 -6.82 -1.69
C ILE A 235 -11.07 -5.58 -1.34
N ILE A 236 -12.39 -5.72 -1.36
CA ILE A 236 -13.36 -4.66 -1.09
C ILE A 236 -13.93 -4.86 0.32
N GLY A 237 -14.12 -3.75 1.06
CA GLY A 237 -14.80 -3.77 2.36
C GLY A 237 -13.97 -4.27 3.52
N ILE A 238 -12.67 -4.00 3.51
CA ILE A 238 -11.72 -4.49 4.52
C ILE A 238 -12.00 -3.94 5.91
N GLY A 239 -12.38 -2.67 6.03
CA GLY A 239 -12.52 -1.96 7.31
C GLY A 239 -13.90 -2.06 7.96
N TRP A 240 -14.93 -2.62 7.28
CA TRP A 240 -16.25 -2.84 7.84
C TRP A 240 -16.33 -4.11 8.69
N PRO A 241 -17.13 -4.12 9.78
CA PRO A 241 -17.42 -5.37 10.48
C PRO A 241 -18.08 -6.37 9.54
N LEU A 242 -17.52 -7.56 9.44
CA LEU A 242 -18.05 -8.67 8.68
C LEU A 242 -19.14 -9.40 9.51
N LYS A 243 -19.77 -10.42 8.92
CA LYS A 243 -20.83 -11.20 9.58
C LYS A 243 -20.41 -11.88 10.89
N ASP A 244 -19.12 -12.11 11.10
CA ASP A 244 -18.57 -12.60 12.36
C ASP A 244 -18.37 -11.51 13.43
N GLY A 245 -18.70 -10.25 13.10
CA GLY A 245 -18.62 -9.09 13.97
C GLY A 245 -17.26 -8.38 13.97
N TYR A 246 -16.28 -8.86 13.20
CA TYR A 246 -14.95 -8.29 13.10
C TYR A 246 -14.67 -7.76 11.69
N PRO A 247 -13.92 -6.66 11.52
CA PRO A 247 -13.44 -6.26 10.21
C PRO A 247 -12.37 -7.22 9.69
N HIS A 248 -12.17 -7.26 8.39
CA HIS A 248 -11.07 -8.01 7.81
C HIS A 248 -9.72 -7.48 8.32
N GLU A 249 -9.59 -6.15 8.40
CA GLU A 249 -8.48 -5.46 9.05
C GLU A 249 -8.96 -4.19 9.76
N MET A 250 -8.23 -3.76 10.82
CA MET A 250 -8.53 -2.53 11.57
C MET A 250 -8.13 -1.28 10.78
N ARG A 251 -8.89 -0.98 9.75
CA ARG A 251 -8.72 0.17 8.85
C ARG A 251 -9.95 1.09 8.88
N ALA A 252 -9.92 2.17 8.09
CA ALA A 252 -11.11 2.97 7.82
C ALA A 252 -12.23 2.08 7.27
N ALA A 253 -13.49 2.43 7.57
CA ALA A 253 -14.63 1.58 7.20
C ALA A 253 -14.73 1.34 5.68
N ASP A 254 -14.31 2.30 4.86
CA ASP A 254 -14.32 2.26 3.40
C ASP A 254 -12.92 1.99 2.81
N TYR A 255 -12.09 1.29 3.55
CA TYR A 255 -10.76 0.88 3.08
C TYR A 255 -10.86 -0.38 2.23
N ASP A 256 -10.25 -0.32 1.06
CA ASP A 256 -10.08 -1.42 0.11
C ASP A 256 -8.60 -1.49 -0.26
N ASP A 257 -8.08 -2.66 -0.58
CA ASP A 257 -6.65 -2.83 -0.86
C ASP A 257 -6.36 -3.94 -1.87
N TRP A 258 -5.11 -3.96 -2.33
CA TRP A 258 -4.56 -4.94 -3.25
C TRP A 258 -3.85 -6.04 -2.47
N VAL A 259 -4.02 -7.27 -2.95
CA VAL A 259 -3.16 -8.40 -2.57
C VAL A 259 -2.66 -9.02 -3.86
N ILE A 260 -1.36 -8.99 -4.06
CA ILE A 260 -0.69 -9.53 -5.24
C ILE A 260 0.28 -10.60 -4.75
N GLU A 261 0.26 -11.74 -5.43
CA GLU A 261 1.18 -12.81 -5.13
C GLU A 261 2.61 -12.41 -5.51
N SER A 262 3.45 -12.13 -4.51
CA SER A 262 4.89 -12.24 -4.64
C SER A 262 5.32 -13.52 -3.92
N ILE A 263 5.28 -14.66 -4.62
CA ILE A 263 5.74 -15.92 -4.01
C ILE A 263 7.25 -15.94 -3.98
N VAL A 264 7.83 -15.66 -2.83
CA VAL A 264 9.18 -16.08 -2.52
C VAL A 264 9.09 -17.49 -1.93
N LYS A 265 9.34 -18.49 -2.76
CA LYS A 265 9.41 -19.87 -2.30
C LYS A 265 10.72 -20.07 -1.55
N SER A 266 10.66 -20.14 -0.23
CA SER A 266 11.74 -20.55 0.65
C SER A 266 11.39 -21.94 1.19
N GLY A 267 11.98 -22.98 0.62
CA GLY A 267 11.67 -24.37 0.97
C GLY A 267 10.21 -24.76 0.66
N GLU A 268 9.49 -25.30 1.66
CA GLU A 268 8.04 -25.63 1.57
C GLU A 268 7.12 -24.49 2.06
N GLN A 269 7.69 -23.35 2.46
CA GLN A 269 6.92 -22.20 2.94
C GLN A 269 6.78 -21.15 1.85
N TYR A 270 5.57 -20.60 1.73
CA TYR A 270 5.23 -19.50 0.84
C TYR A 270 5.10 -18.23 1.69
N HIS A 271 5.77 -17.16 1.29
CA HIS A 271 5.57 -15.83 1.84
C HIS A 271 4.81 -15.02 0.79
N VAL A 272 3.69 -14.45 1.21
CA VAL A 272 2.86 -13.54 0.41
C VAL A 272 3.09 -12.15 0.97
N GLY A 273 3.57 -11.24 0.14
CA GLY A 273 3.76 -9.82 0.46
C GLY A 273 2.92 -8.95 -0.46
#